data_53af6841110db17a57ddf20f719b9ede
#
_entry.id   53af6841110db17a57ddf20f719b9ede
#
_cell.length_a   1.000
_cell.length_b   1.000
_cell.length_c   1.000
_cell.angle_alpha   90.00
_cell.angle_beta   90.00
_cell.angle_gamma   90.00
#
_symmetry.space_group_name_H-M   'P 1'
#
loop_
_entity.id
_entity.type
_entity.pdbx_description
1 polymer ?
#
loop_
_entity_poly.entity_id
_entity_poly.type
_entity_poly.pdbx_seq_one_letter_code
_entity_poly.pdbx_strand_id
1 'polypeptide(L)'
;MRIEPSDDMGETVAGVEACDAGAKVAFRRHTTRDDLWTALAARQVVMTGIHRIDAITLTTPDMAASIAFYLAVGFTISFGGDKSEFTTMSIEPNGPHVNLISDHEAGRTLASWGRVIFHVDDVDNFHRRLVAAGFQPDTEPADASWGERYFAIHDPGGHDLSFARPLDK
;
A
#
# COMPACT_ATOMS: atom_id res chain seq x y z
N MET A 1 33.97 -18.03 25.26
CA MET A 1 34.41 -16.65 25.10
C MET A 1 33.16 -15.79 24.95
N ARG A 2 32.79 -15.11 26.05
CA ARG A 2 31.54 -14.35 26.14
C ARG A 2 31.86 -12.95 25.65
N ILE A 3 31.12 -12.47 24.61
CA ILE A 3 31.24 -11.09 24.16
C ILE A 3 30.11 -10.32 24.84
N GLU A 4 30.48 -9.40 25.72
CA GLU A 4 29.54 -8.44 26.28
C GLU A 4 29.22 -7.35 25.30
N PRO A 5 27.97 -6.85 25.22
CA PRO A 5 27.63 -5.73 24.36
C PRO A 5 28.13 -4.43 25.01
N SER A 6 28.91 -3.65 24.27
CA SER A 6 29.33 -2.31 24.69
C SER A 6 28.16 -1.34 24.53
N ASP A 7 27.67 -0.85 25.68
CA ASP A 7 26.86 0.35 25.80
C ASP A 7 27.74 1.56 25.52
N ASP A 8 27.74 2.04 24.29
CA ASP A 8 28.03 3.45 23.98
C ASP A 8 27.78 3.74 22.50
N MET A 9 26.59 4.14 22.16
CA MET A 9 26.28 4.90 20.96
C MET A 9 25.17 5.92 21.29
N GLY A 10 25.58 6.92 22.04
CA GLY A 10 24.84 8.16 22.15
C GLY A 10 24.93 8.94 20.83
N GLU A 11 24.10 8.61 19.87
CA GLU A 11 24.01 9.34 18.62
C GLU A 11 23.31 10.68 18.82
N THR A 12 24.10 11.74 18.86
CA THR A 12 23.62 13.13 18.93
C THR A 12 23.06 13.51 17.56
N VAL A 13 21.75 13.47 17.41
CA VAL A 13 21.11 14.00 16.20
C VAL A 13 21.13 15.52 16.27
N ALA A 14 21.88 16.14 15.36
CA ALA A 14 21.93 17.58 15.18
C ALA A 14 20.57 18.14 14.78
N GLY A 15 20.17 19.26 15.39
CA GLY A 15 18.85 19.85 15.28
C GLY A 15 18.48 20.26 13.86
N VAL A 16 17.22 20.01 13.52
CA VAL A 16 16.56 20.60 12.36
C VAL A 16 15.94 21.92 12.83
N GLU A 17 16.48 23.05 12.39
CA GLU A 17 15.86 24.35 12.55
C GLU A 17 14.63 24.46 11.64
N ALA A 18 13.44 24.47 12.22
CA ALA A 18 12.23 24.85 11.50
C ALA A 18 12.01 26.34 11.70
N CYS A 19 12.24 27.14 10.70
CA CYS A 19 11.75 28.51 10.61
C CYS A 19 10.28 28.51 10.27
N ASP A 20 9.39 28.78 11.24
CA ASP A 20 8.36 29.79 11.09
C ASP A 20 7.55 29.99 12.39
N ALA A 21 7.17 31.27 12.60
CA ALA A 21 6.15 31.81 13.46
C ALA A 21 6.04 31.31 14.92
N GLY A 22 6.92 31.81 15.78
CA GLY A 22 6.47 32.22 17.12
C GLY A 22 6.49 31.20 18.26
N ALA A 23 6.99 29.98 18.10
CA ALA A 23 7.16 29.06 19.22
C ALA A 23 8.60 28.55 19.31
N LYS A 24 9.43 29.20 20.11
CA LYS A 24 10.75 28.69 20.47
C LYS A 24 10.58 27.43 21.33
N VAL A 25 10.84 26.27 20.77
CA VAL A 25 10.96 25.01 21.53
C VAL A 25 12.36 24.98 22.12
N ALA A 26 12.47 25.18 23.43
CA ALA A 26 13.71 24.96 24.15
C ALA A 26 13.99 23.46 24.26
N PHE A 27 14.92 22.94 23.47
CA PHE A 27 15.40 21.58 23.62
C PHE A 27 16.27 21.48 24.88
N ARG A 28 15.83 20.71 25.89
CA ARG A 28 16.71 20.31 27.00
C ARG A 28 17.72 19.29 26.48
N ARG A 29 18.97 19.44 26.94
CA ARG A 29 20.11 18.58 26.59
C ARG A 29 19.97 17.17 27.22
N HIS A 30 19.06 16.39 26.89
CA HIS A 30 18.87 14.97 27.20
C HIS A 30 17.44 14.53 26.72
N THR A 31 17.12 14.82 25.47
CA THR A 31 15.89 14.32 24.90
C THR A 31 16.17 12.91 24.36
N THR A 32 15.58 11.90 24.95
CA THR A 32 15.70 10.52 24.46
C THR A 32 14.92 10.35 23.15
N ARG A 33 15.22 9.30 22.40
CA ARG A 33 14.47 8.95 21.16
C ARG A 33 12.98 8.81 21.45
N ASP A 34 12.62 8.26 22.62
CA ASP A 34 11.22 8.08 23.03
C ASP A 34 10.55 9.41 23.37
N ASP A 35 11.29 10.37 23.96
CA ASP A 35 10.77 11.73 24.20
C ASP A 35 10.45 12.46 22.87
N LEU A 36 11.28 12.25 21.84
CA LEU A 36 11.04 12.82 20.52
C LEU A 36 9.80 12.20 19.87
N TRP A 37 9.63 10.88 19.93
CA TRP A 37 8.43 10.22 19.42
C TRP A 37 7.17 10.64 20.16
N THR A 38 7.25 10.76 21.49
CA THR A 38 6.12 11.21 22.33
C THR A 38 5.77 12.67 22.04
N ALA A 39 6.77 13.54 21.85
CA ALA A 39 6.55 14.94 21.51
C ALA A 39 5.99 15.12 20.07
N LEU A 40 6.40 14.27 19.11
CA LEU A 40 5.87 14.25 17.76
C LEU A 40 4.44 13.72 17.74
N ALA A 41 4.12 12.71 18.54
CA ALA A 41 2.77 12.14 18.64
C ALA A 41 1.80 13.09 19.39
N ALA A 42 2.28 13.83 20.39
CA ALA A 42 1.49 14.80 21.15
C ALA A 42 1.24 16.11 20.38
N ARG A 43 2.09 16.44 19.41
CA ARG A 43 1.81 17.49 18.44
C ARG A 43 1.00 16.86 17.32
N GLN A 44 -0.27 17.20 17.27
CA GLN A 44 -1.04 17.10 16.03
C GLN A 44 -0.42 18.12 15.05
N VAL A 45 0.75 17.75 14.49
CA VAL A 45 1.36 18.52 13.39
C VAL A 45 0.40 18.33 12.24
N VAL A 46 -0.40 19.33 11.98
CA VAL A 46 -1.14 19.43 10.72
C VAL A 46 -0.07 19.50 9.65
N MET A 47 0.33 18.34 9.15
CA MET A 47 1.22 18.21 7.99
C MET A 47 0.44 18.74 6.80
N THR A 48 0.58 20.02 6.54
CA THR A 48 0.10 20.60 5.30
C THR A 48 0.96 20.04 4.17
N GLY A 49 0.42 19.09 3.39
CA GLY A 49 1.16 18.62 2.21
C GLY A 49 0.74 17.25 1.70
N ILE A 50 0.58 16.22 2.54
CA ILE A 50 0.13 14.89 2.08
C ILE A 50 -1.36 14.76 2.38
N HIS A 51 -2.17 14.59 1.33
CA HIS A 51 -3.63 14.49 1.45
C HIS A 51 -4.12 13.04 1.32
N ARG A 52 -3.48 12.24 0.46
CA ARG A 52 -3.87 10.85 0.18
C ARG A 52 -2.76 10.10 -0.55
N ILE A 53 -2.89 8.78 -0.60
CA ILE A 53 -2.18 7.97 -1.59
C ILE A 53 -2.93 8.16 -2.91
N ASP A 54 -2.26 8.67 -3.95
CA ASP A 54 -2.90 8.98 -5.23
C ASP A 54 -2.81 7.80 -6.20
N ALA A 55 -1.71 7.08 -6.20
CA ALA A 55 -1.53 5.91 -7.04
C ALA A 55 -0.58 4.87 -6.40
N ILE A 56 -0.77 3.62 -6.81
CA ILE A 56 0.18 2.52 -6.62
C ILE A 56 0.63 2.09 -8.01
N THR A 57 1.93 1.92 -8.22
CA THR A 57 2.49 1.47 -9.49
C THR A 57 2.98 0.03 -9.34
N LEU A 58 2.45 -0.86 -10.18
CA LEU A 58 2.72 -2.29 -10.21
C LEU A 58 3.37 -2.67 -11.52
N THR A 59 4.35 -3.56 -11.48
CA THR A 59 5.00 -4.09 -12.69
C THR A 59 4.24 -5.30 -13.21
N THR A 60 4.22 -5.50 -14.52
CA THR A 60 3.61 -6.68 -15.13
C THR A 60 4.41 -7.19 -16.33
N PRO A 61 4.60 -8.51 -16.45
CA PRO A 61 5.19 -9.09 -17.65
C PRO A 61 4.19 -9.19 -18.82
N ASP A 62 2.88 -9.04 -18.53
CA ASP A 62 1.80 -9.11 -19.52
C ASP A 62 0.77 -8.00 -19.25
N MET A 63 0.92 -6.89 -19.98
CA MET A 63 0.05 -5.73 -19.85
C MET A 63 -1.40 -6.07 -20.20
N ALA A 64 -1.64 -6.88 -21.24
CA ALA A 64 -2.98 -7.22 -21.68
C ALA A 64 -3.71 -8.09 -20.62
N ALA A 65 -3.03 -9.09 -20.06
CA ALA A 65 -3.59 -9.92 -19.00
C ALA A 65 -3.88 -9.10 -17.73
N SER A 66 -2.99 -8.21 -17.35
CA SER A 66 -3.20 -7.33 -16.17
C SER A 66 -4.37 -6.38 -16.39
N ILE A 67 -4.47 -5.75 -17.55
CA ILE A 67 -5.62 -4.90 -17.88
C ILE A 67 -6.93 -5.70 -17.82
N ALA A 68 -6.98 -6.91 -18.40
CA ALA A 68 -8.17 -7.74 -18.35
C ALA A 68 -8.58 -8.07 -16.90
N PHE A 69 -7.61 -8.36 -16.04
CA PHE A 69 -7.84 -8.58 -14.61
C PHE A 69 -8.44 -7.33 -13.94
N TYR A 70 -7.81 -6.16 -14.08
CA TYR A 70 -8.28 -4.93 -13.43
C TYR A 70 -9.63 -4.46 -13.98
N LEU A 71 -9.95 -4.69 -15.26
CA LEU A 71 -11.29 -4.47 -15.81
C LEU A 71 -12.34 -5.38 -15.15
N ALA A 72 -12.04 -6.68 -14.94
CA ALA A 72 -12.94 -7.62 -14.27
C ALA A 72 -13.16 -7.28 -12.78
N VAL A 73 -12.14 -6.71 -12.13
CA VAL A 73 -12.20 -6.18 -10.76
C VAL A 73 -13.07 -4.92 -10.68
N GLY A 74 -13.29 -4.20 -11.78
CA GLY A 74 -14.15 -3.03 -11.84
C GLY A 74 -13.44 -1.71 -12.09
N PHE A 75 -12.15 -1.76 -12.41
CA PHE A 75 -11.42 -0.59 -12.88
C PHE A 75 -11.76 -0.25 -14.32
N THR A 76 -11.44 0.96 -14.71
CA THR A 76 -11.50 1.45 -16.10
C THR A 76 -10.13 1.96 -16.51
N ILE A 77 -9.81 1.89 -17.82
CA ILE A 77 -8.58 2.48 -18.35
C ILE A 77 -8.78 3.99 -18.41
N SER A 78 -7.94 4.75 -17.73
CA SER A 78 -7.91 6.22 -17.81
C SER A 78 -6.75 6.74 -18.67
N PHE A 79 -5.70 5.95 -18.86
CA PHE A 79 -4.58 6.27 -19.74
C PHE A 79 -3.89 4.99 -20.23
N GLY A 80 -3.30 5.02 -21.43
CA GLY A 80 -2.54 3.90 -22.01
C GLY A 80 -3.45 2.82 -22.63
N GLY A 81 -3.08 1.55 -22.43
CA GLY A 81 -3.78 0.38 -22.98
C GLY A 81 -2.84 -0.82 -23.11
N ASP A 82 -3.34 -1.90 -23.73
CA ASP A 82 -2.68 -3.21 -23.82
C ASP A 82 -1.32 -3.22 -24.55
N LYS A 83 -1.08 -2.24 -25.41
CA LYS A 83 0.17 -2.05 -26.16
C LYS A 83 1.07 -0.95 -25.60
N SER A 84 0.73 -0.40 -24.47
CA SER A 84 1.47 0.67 -23.82
C SER A 84 2.45 0.12 -22.80
N GLU A 85 3.61 0.75 -22.66
CA GLU A 85 4.58 0.47 -21.59
C GLU A 85 4.07 0.89 -20.21
N PHE A 86 3.07 1.78 -20.20
CA PHE A 86 2.48 2.32 -18.98
C PHE A 86 0.97 2.50 -19.18
N THR A 87 0.17 2.00 -18.24
CA THR A 87 -1.29 2.13 -18.25
C THR A 87 -1.78 2.54 -16.87
N THR A 88 -2.72 3.48 -16.82
CA THR A 88 -3.40 3.88 -15.58
C THR A 88 -4.82 3.32 -15.56
N MET A 89 -5.12 2.60 -14.49
CA MET A 89 -6.43 2.03 -14.19
C MET A 89 -7.08 2.82 -13.05
N SER A 90 -8.35 3.18 -13.17
CA SER A 90 -9.07 4.01 -12.19
C SER A 90 -10.41 3.39 -11.82
N ILE A 91 -10.81 3.50 -10.55
CA ILE A 91 -12.16 3.15 -10.10
C ILE A 91 -13.07 4.37 -10.27
N GLU A 92 -12.57 5.54 -9.92
CA GLU A 92 -13.27 6.83 -10.00
C GLU A 92 -12.40 7.86 -10.72
N PRO A 93 -13.00 8.87 -11.40
CA PRO A 93 -12.24 9.86 -12.17
C PRO A 93 -11.18 10.63 -11.37
N ASN A 94 -11.39 10.81 -10.05
CA ASN A 94 -10.50 11.54 -9.15
C ASN A 94 -10.07 10.69 -7.94
N GLY A 95 -10.29 9.40 -8.00
CA GLY A 95 -9.90 8.43 -6.96
C GLY A 95 -8.44 8.03 -7.08
N PRO A 96 -7.95 7.18 -6.16
CA PRO A 96 -6.66 6.57 -6.30
C PRO A 96 -6.59 5.65 -7.52
N HIS A 97 -5.41 5.57 -8.12
CA HIS A 97 -5.17 4.83 -9.35
C HIS A 97 -4.28 3.61 -9.08
N VAL A 98 -4.41 2.59 -9.94
CA VAL A 98 -3.39 1.55 -10.12
C VAL A 98 -2.72 1.80 -11.46
N ASN A 99 -1.43 2.10 -11.42
CA ASN A 99 -0.61 2.20 -12.62
C ASN A 99 0.03 0.84 -12.89
N LEU A 100 0.06 0.44 -14.14
CA LEU A 100 0.74 -0.75 -14.63
C LEU A 100 1.94 -0.33 -15.48
N ILE A 101 3.10 -0.92 -15.22
CA ILE A 101 4.33 -0.71 -15.99
C ILE A 101 4.78 -2.06 -16.56
N SER A 102 5.08 -2.10 -17.86
CA SER A 102 5.64 -3.29 -18.49
C SER A 102 7.00 -3.63 -17.90
N ASP A 103 7.16 -4.89 -17.47
CA ASP A 103 8.45 -5.45 -17.07
C ASP A 103 8.87 -6.49 -18.11
N HIS A 104 9.91 -6.17 -18.88
CA HIS A 104 10.42 -7.05 -19.95
C HIS A 104 11.45 -8.05 -19.43
N GLU A 105 11.77 -8.07 -18.14
CA GLU A 105 12.67 -9.07 -17.55
C GLU A 105 11.91 -10.40 -17.38
N ALA A 106 11.98 -11.25 -18.38
CA ALA A 106 11.37 -12.57 -18.35
C ALA A 106 11.88 -13.41 -17.17
N GLY A 107 10.97 -13.92 -16.35
CA GLY A 107 11.28 -14.83 -15.24
C GLY A 107 11.63 -14.16 -13.91
N ARG A 108 11.42 -12.87 -13.76
CA ARG A 108 11.54 -12.20 -12.47
C ARG A 108 10.41 -12.65 -11.54
N THR A 109 10.76 -13.40 -10.53
CA THR A 109 9.84 -13.62 -9.40
C THR A 109 9.85 -12.35 -8.57
N LEU A 110 8.71 -11.67 -8.51
CA LEU A 110 8.56 -10.52 -7.60
C LEU A 110 8.73 -11.04 -6.17
N ALA A 111 9.73 -10.52 -5.46
CA ALA A 111 9.78 -10.70 -4.03
C ALA A 111 8.53 -10.04 -3.44
N SER A 112 7.86 -10.69 -2.49
CA SER A 112 6.71 -10.09 -1.80
C SER A 112 7.11 -8.74 -1.21
N TRP A 113 6.55 -7.66 -1.76
CA TRP A 113 6.79 -6.29 -1.30
C TRP A 113 5.71 -5.82 -0.30
N GLY A 114 4.66 -6.62 -0.17
CA GLY A 114 3.48 -6.30 0.63
C GLY A 114 2.19 -6.73 -0.06
N ARG A 115 1.09 -6.17 0.37
CA ARG A 115 -0.26 -6.47 -0.13
C ARG A 115 -1.06 -5.19 -0.34
N VAL A 116 -1.83 -5.12 -1.41
CA VAL A 116 -2.85 -4.09 -1.60
C VAL A 116 -4.18 -4.63 -1.11
N ILE A 117 -4.88 -3.87 -0.28
CA ILE A 117 -6.21 -4.23 0.21
C ILE A 117 -7.23 -3.27 -0.41
N PHE A 118 -8.19 -3.84 -1.13
CA PHE A 118 -9.33 -3.11 -1.68
C PHE A 118 -10.56 -3.36 -0.81
N HIS A 119 -11.28 -2.30 -0.48
CA HIS A 119 -12.57 -2.42 0.19
C HIS A 119 -13.67 -2.67 -0.84
N VAL A 120 -14.52 -3.67 -0.57
CA VAL A 120 -15.67 -4.04 -1.41
C VAL A 120 -16.94 -4.18 -0.57
N ASP A 121 -18.09 -3.95 -1.18
CA ASP A 121 -19.37 -4.02 -0.48
C ASP A 121 -19.79 -5.44 -0.11
N ASP A 122 -19.50 -6.43 -0.98
CA ASP A 122 -19.88 -7.84 -0.80
C ASP A 122 -18.73 -8.75 -1.27
N VAL A 123 -17.95 -9.23 -0.32
CA VAL A 123 -16.76 -10.06 -0.55
C VAL A 123 -17.09 -11.38 -1.24
N ASP A 124 -18.18 -12.05 -0.84
CA ASP A 124 -18.58 -13.34 -1.39
C ASP A 124 -19.06 -13.21 -2.84
N ASN A 125 -19.85 -12.20 -3.10
CA ASN A 125 -20.32 -11.93 -4.45
C ASN A 125 -19.16 -11.49 -5.36
N PHE A 126 -18.23 -10.69 -4.83
CA PHE A 126 -17.04 -10.24 -5.56
C PHE A 126 -16.15 -11.43 -5.94
N HIS A 127 -15.91 -12.36 -5.00
CA HIS A 127 -15.17 -13.60 -5.23
C HIS A 127 -15.82 -14.43 -6.36
N ARG A 128 -17.15 -14.69 -6.26
CA ARG A 128 -17.88 -15.45 -7.30
C ARG A 128 -17.78 -14.82 -8.68
N ARG A 129 -17.80 -13.49 -8.77
CA ARG A 129 -17.66 -12.77 -10.05
C ARG A 129 -16.27 -12.96 -10.67
N LEU A 130 -15.22 -12.91 -9.86
CA LEU A 130 -13.85 -13.14 -10.34
C LEU A 130 -13.66 -14.58 -10.82
N VAL A 131 -14.17 -15.57 -10.08
CA VAL A 131 -14.16 -16.98 -10.49
C VAL A 131 -14.92 -17.17 -11.79
N ALA A 132 -16.11 -16.57 -11.94
CA ALA A 132 -16.90 -16.62 -13.18
C ALA A 132 -16.21 -15.94 -14.36
N ALA A 133 -15.37 -14.95 -14.10
CA ALA A 133 -14.52 -14.30 -15.11
C ALA A 133 -13.25 -15.09 -15.48
N GLY A 134 -13.02 -16.25 -14.81
CA GLY A 134 -11.89 -17.15 -15.10
C GLY A 134 -10.64 -16.92 -14.25
N PHE A 135 -10.70 -16.04 -13.27
CA PHE A 135 -9.60 -15.84 -12.33
C PHE A 135 -9.66 -16.85 -11.18
N GLN A 136 -8.51 -17.12 -10.58
CA GLN A 136 -8.39 -18.11 -9.50
C GLN A 136 -7.91 -17.39 -8.22
N PRO A 137 -8.83 -17.06 -7.30
CA PRO A 137 -8.45 -16.59 -5.98
C PRO A 137 -7.60 -17.61 -5.23
N ASP A 138 -6.64 -17.12 -4.42
CA ASP A 138 -5.76 -17.97 -3.61
C ASP A 138 -6.48 -18.55 -2.40
N THR A 139 -7.53 -17.85 -1.92
CA THR A 139 -8.32 -18.28 -0.76
C THR A 139 -9.80 -18.11 -1.02
N GLU A 140 -10.61 -18.95 -0.37
CA GLU A 140 -12.06 -18.70 -0.24
C GLU A 140 -12.33 -17.53 0.71
N PRO A 141 -13.47 -16.82 0.56
CA PRO A 141 -13.89 -15.80 1.50
C PRO A 141 -14.01 -16.33 2.93
N ALA A 142 -13.34 -15.68 3.87
CA ALA A 142 -13.34 -16.07 5.28
C ALA A 142 -13.35 -14.86 6.20
N ASP A 143 -13.89 -15.07 7.42
CA ASP A 143 -13.84 -14.08 8.47
C ASP A 143 -12.52 -14.17 9.21
N ALA A 144 -11.83 -13.03 9.28
CA ALA A 144 -10.55 -12.91 9.95
C ALA A 144 -10.71 -12.51 11.42
N SER A 145 -9.76 -12.92 12.24
CA SER A 145 -9.75 -12.62 13.68
C SER A 145 -9.64 -11.13 14.00
N TRP A 146 -9.21 -10.33 13.04
CA TRP A 146 -9.13 -8.87 13.18
C TRP A 146 -10.41 -8.13 12.80
N GLY A 147 -11.50 -8.84 12.46
CA GLY A 147 -12.83 -8.27 12.27
C GLY A 147 -13.18 -7.89 10.84
N GLU A 148 -12.60 -8.55 9.86
CA GLU A 148 -12.92 -8.38 8.44
C GLU A 148 -13.26 -9.71 7.78
N ARG A 149 -14.16 -9.68 6.80
CA ARG A 149 -14.33 -10.75 5.82
C ARG A 149 -13.48 -10.43 4.61
N TYR A 150 -12.68 -11.38 4.13
CA TYR A 150 -11.75 -11.15 3.02
C TYR A 150 -11.46 -12.42 2.22
N PHE A 151 -10.91 -12.26 1.03
CA PHE A 151 -10.15 -13.27 0.30
C PHE A 151 -8.91 -12.65 -0.33
N ALA A 152 -7.94 -13.49 -0.70
CA ALA A 152 -6.71 -13.12 -1.37
C ALA A 152 -6.66 -13.61 -2.81
N ILE A 153 -5.96 -12.89 -3.67
CA ILE A 153 -5.70 -13.25 -5.07
C ILE A 153 -4.40 -12.58 -5.53
N HIS A 154 -3.66 -13.24 -6.41
CA HIS A 154 -2.57 -12.59 -7.14
C HIS A 154 -3.09 -12.04 -8.46
N ASP A 155 -2.65 -10.82 -8.80
CA ASP A 155 -2.86 -10.29 -10.14
C ASP A 155 -1.92 -10.98 -11.16
N PRO A 156 -2.10 -10.77 -12.48
CA PRO A 156 -1.22 -11.38 -13.48
C PRO A 156 0.25 -10.95 -13.40
N GLY A 157 0.56 -9.85 -12.71
CA GLY A 157 1.91 -9.42 -12.38
C GLY A 157 2.51 -10.16 -11.17
N GLY A 158 1.72 -10.98 -10.47
CA GLY A 158 2.13 -11.68 -9.26
C GLY A 158 2.05 -10.84 -7.99
N HIS A 159 1.33 -9.75 -8.00
CA HIS A 159 1.13 -8.90 -6.83
C HIS A 159 0.03 -9.45 -5.93
N ASP A 160 0.31 -9.45 -4.63
CA ASP A 160 -0.61 -9.93 -3.59
C ASP A 160 -1.72 -8.88 -3.33
N LEU A 161 -2.95 -9.26 -3.60
CA LEU A 161 -4.14 -8.41 -3.43
C LEU A 161 -5.12 -9.06 -2.45
N SER A 162 -5.85 -8.23 -1.72
CA SER A 162 -7.00 -8.68 -0.92
C SER A 162 -8.21 -7.83 -1.20
N PHE A 163 -9.38 -8.48 -1.23
CA PHE A 163 -10.67 -7.82 -1.26
C PHE A 163 -11.36 -8.06 0.08
N ALA A 164 -11.68 -7.00 0.81
CA ALA A 164 -12.12 -7.07 2.19
C ALA A 164 -13.29 -6.13 2.50
N ARG A 165 -14.05 -6.45 3.54
CA ARG A 165 -14.98 -5.53 4.20
C ARG A 165 -14.97 -5.79 5.71
N PRO A 166 -15.22 -4.76 6.54
CA PRO A 166 -15.44 -4.96 7.96
C PRO A 166 -16.63 -5.88 8.23
N LEU A 167 -16.53 -6.73 9.24
CA LEU A 167 -17.67 -7.48 9.75
C LEU A 167 -18.62 -6.52 10.50
N ASP A 168 -19.91 -6.67 10.26
CA ASP A 168 -20.93 -5.94 11.01
C ASP A 168 -20.82 -6.33 12.50
N LYS A 169 -20.76 -5.33 13.38
CA LYS A 169 -20.69 -5.53 14.84
C LYS A 169 -22.05 -5.82 15.41
#